data_b2b4258f8f0d06170329802cc0bc4659
#
_entry.id   b2b4258f8f0d06170329802cc0bc4659
#
_cell.length_a   1.000
_cell.length_b   1.000
_cell.length_c   1.000
_cell.angle_alpha   90.00
_cell.angle_beta   90.00
_cell.angle_gamma   90.00
#
_symmetry.space_group_name_H-M   'P 1'
#
loop_
_entity.id
_entity.type
_entity.pdbx_description
1 polymer ?
#
loop_
_entity_poly.entity_id
_entity_poly.type
_entity_poly.pdbx_seq_one_letter_code
_entity_poly.pdbx_strand_id
1 'polypeptide(L)'
;RDSQLRLLCLHPEENTTLADANAYSECFYVEVFAKKMKQEAIDDRKANDASGASAIGKISILLTGDVEGEGERQLTQKLQALQESQSLQESRSLQESRSLQESRSLQESQSLQESQSLQLTRRLQEQRGQRKFRVDILKVAHHGSGYSTGTEFLPPASPATAIISCGRNNSYGHPHVETLQRLEDARVPWYGTMDYGALTVNVDSHGNRLRGYLRRK
;
A
#
# COMPACT_ATOMS: atom_id res chain seq x y z
N ARG A 1 18.62 -11.45 9.48
CA ARG A 1 18.62 -9.95 9.59
C ARG A 1 18.75 -9.34 8.21
N ASP A 2 17.75 -9.36 7.35
CA ASP A 2 17.80 -8.67 6.05
C ASP A 2 16.38 -8.38 5.54
N SER A 3 15.42 -8.12 6.41
CA SER A 3 14.18 -7.44 6.03
C SER A 3 14.49 -5.96 5.94
N GLN A 4 14.23 -5.34 4.81
CA GLN A 4 14.32 -3.90 4.70
C GLN A 4 13.00 -3.30 5.17
N LEU A 5 13.09 -2.37 6.08
CA LEU A 5 11.99 -1.57 6.58
C LEU A 5 12.22 -0.12 6.14
N ARG A 6 11.22 0.46 5.50
CA ARG A 6 11.18 1.89 5.21
C ARG A 6 10.06 2.50 6.03
N LEU A 7 10.36 3.52 6.79
CA LEU A 7 9.42 4.28 7.59
C LEU A 7 9.39 5.73 7.12
N LEU A 8 8.21 6.25 6.86
CA LEU A 8 7.98 7.63 6.49
C LEU A 8 6.92 8.21 7.43
N CYS A 9 7.26 9.26 8.19
CA CYS A 9 6.29 10.04 8.93
C CYS A 9 5.51 10.91 7.96
N LEU A 10 4.19 10.79 7.95
CA LEU A 10 3.30 11.55 7.09
C LEU A 10 2.64 12.72 7.80
N HIS A 11 2.47 12.62 9.11
CA HIS A 11 1.78 13.60 9.94
C HIS A 11 2.27 13.48 11.41
N PRO A 12 2.35 14.56 12.18
CA PRO A 12 2.24 15.95 11.71
C PRO A 12 3.46 16.41 10.89
N GLU A 13 3.29 17.45 10.10
CA GLU A 13 4.43 18.12 9.46
C GLU A 13 5.15 19.03 10.47
N GLU A 14 6.42 19.29 10.22
CA GLU A 14 7.21 20.21 11.04
C GLU A 14 6.53 21.58 11.13
N ASN A 15 6.48 22.16 12.34
CA ASN A 15 5.83 23.43 12.64
C ASN A 15 4.29 23.46 12.46
N THR A 16 3.62 22.33 12.42
CA THR A 16 2.15 22.27 12.40
C THR A 16 1.59 22.76 13.73
N THR A 17 0.60 23.65 13.70
CA THR A 17 -0.16 24.08 14.89
C THR A 17 -1.60 23.62 14.75
N LEU A 18 -2.06 22.78 15.66
CA LEU A 18 -3.40 22.19 15.68
C LEU A 18 -4.06 22.44 17.03
N ALA A 19 -5.38 22.54 17.06
CA ALA A 19 -6.13 22.83 18.27
C ALA A 19 -6.41 21.60 19.15
N ASP A 20 -6.41 20.41 18.56
CA ASP A 20 -6.79 19.16 19.21
C ASP A 20 -5.59 18.21 19.33
N ALA A 21 -5.46 17.57 20.50
CA ALA A 21 -4.40 16.61 20.79
C ALA A 21 -4.43 15.42 19.81
N ASN A 22 -5.61 14.90 19.47
CA ASN A 22 -5.73 13.79 18.53
C ASN A 22 -5.34 14.20 17.10
N ALA A 23 -5.51 15.47 16.74
CA ALA A 23 -5.05 15.99 15.46
C ALA A 23 -3.52 15.93 15.30
N TYR A 24 -2.75 15.88 16.40
CA TYR A 24 -1.28 15.71 16.39
C TYR A 24 -0.82 14.26 16.36
N SER A 25 -1.72 13.29 16.30
CA SER A 25 -1.32 11.87 16.28
C SER A 25 -0.34 11.57 15.15
N GLU A 26 0.78 10.93 15.51
CA GLU A 26 1.80 10.53 14.54
C GLU A 26 1.24 9.46 13.60
N CYS A 27 1.37 9.73 12.30
CA CYS A 27 0.95 8.84 11.23
C CYS A 27 2.15 8.38 10.40
N PHE A 28 2.33 7.07 10.31
CA PHE A 28 3.46 6.47 9.62
C PHE A 28 3.02 5.61 8.44
N TYR A 29 3.67 5.81 7.31
CA TYR A 29 3.65 4.87 6.20
C TYR A 29 4.86 3.96 6.29
N VAL A 30 4.62 2.67 6.38
CA VAL A 30 5.62 1.63 6.59
C VAL A 30 5.66 0.70 5.41
N GLU A 31 6.82 0.52 4.79
CA GLU A 31 7.05 -0.50 3.77
C GLU A 31 7.93 -1.60 4.34
N VAL A 32 7.46 -2.83 4.26
CA VAL A 32 8.20 -4.02 4.66
C VAL A 32 8.50 -4.84 3.42
N PHE A 33 9.77 -5.15 3.20
CA PHE A 33 10.24 -5.96 2.08
C PHE A 33 10.58 -7.36 2.58
N ALA A 34 9.99 -8.39 1.96
CA ALA A 34 10.32 -9.77 2.28
C ALA A 34 11.75 -10.09 1.82
N LYS A 35 12.46 -10.87 2.64
CA LYS A 35 13.78 -11.38 2.27
C LYS A 35 13.67 -12.27 1.04
N LYS A 36 14.56 -12.08 0.07
CA LYS A 36 14.76 -13.03 -1.03
C LYS A 36 15.28 -14.32 -0.42
N MET A 37 14.48 -15.37 -0.37
CA MET A 37 14.97 -16.68 0.00
C MET A 37 16.02 -17.10 -1.03
N LYS A 38 17.23 -17.46 -0.59
CA LYS A 38 18.19 -18.14 -1.45
C LYS A 38 17.53 -19.44 -1.86
N GLN A 39 17.22 -19.57 -3.13
CA GLN A 39 16.83 -20.83 -3.72
C GLN A 39 18.06 -21.72 -3.62
N GLU A 40 18.04 -22.67 -2.68
CA GLU A 40 19.05 -23.73 -2.65
C GLU A 40 18.98 -24.44 -3.99
N ALA A 41 20.13 -24.54 -4.63
CA ALA A 41 20.30 -25.11 -5.95
C ALA A 41 19.75 -26.54 -5.97
N ILE A 42 18.60 -26.72 -6.60
CA ILE A 42 18.14 -28.02 -7.06
C ILE A 42 18.31 -28.02 -8.56
N ASP A 43 19.32 -28.79 -8.96
CA ASP A 43 19.59 -29.40 -10.28
C ASP A 43 19.75 -28.49 -11.52
N ASP A 44 20.99 -28.44 -11.97
CA ASP A 44 21.60 -27.64 -13.06
C ASP A 44 21.15 -28.04 -14.49
N ARG A 45 19.94 -28.50 -14.75
CA ARG A 45 19.55 -28.98 -16.10
C ARG A 45 18.37 -28.29 -16.79
N LYS A 46 17.82 -27.18 -16.27
CA LYS A 46 16.79 -26.40 -16.98
C LYS A 46 16.90 -24.87 -16.70
N ALA A 47 18.08 -24.31 -16.90
CA ALA A 47 18.30 -22.87 -16.81
C ALA A 47 18.42 -22.25 -18.20
N ASN A 48 17.32 -22.17 -18.95
CA ASN A 48 17.25 -21.34 -20.16
C ASN A 48 15.90 -20.62 -20.21
N ASP A 49 15.56 -19.87 -19.15
CA ASP A 49 14.55 -18.81 -19.22
C ASP A 49 14.89 -17.76 -18.16
N ALA A 50 15.86 -16.92 -18.49
CA ALA A 50 16.39 -15.86 -17.62
C ALA A 50 15.56 -14.58 -17.77
N SER A 51 14.27 -14.61 -17.41
CA SER A 51 13.45 -13.41 -17.24
C SER A 51 12.68 -13.39 -15.90
N GLY A 52 13.12 -14.17 -14.94
CA GLY A 52 12.56 -14.23 -13.59
C GLY A 52 13.19 -13.19 -12.66
N ALA A 53 12.87 -11.92 -12.80
CA ALA A 53 13.01 -10.99 -11.68
C ALA A 53 12.07 -11.46 -10.58
N SER A 54 12.62 -12.25 -9.62
CA SER A 54 11.90 -12.73 -8.45
C SER A 54 11.29 -11.54 -7.72
N ALA A 55 9.98 -11.40 -7.78
CA ALA A 55 9.26 -10.34 -7.10
C ALA A 55 9.53 -10.45 -5.60
N ILE A 56 10.24 -9.48 -5.05
CA ILE A 56 10.40 -9.34 -3.60
C ILE A 56 9.01 -9.02 -3.07
N GLY A 57 8.48 -9.87 -2.20
CA GLY A 57 7.21 -9.59 -1.52
C GLY A 57 7.34 -8.24 -0.78
N LYS A 58 6.43 -7.33 -1.03
CA LYS A 58 6.37 -6.01 -0.39
C LYS A 58 4.98 -5.83 0.20
N ILE A 59 4.90 -5.28 1.39
CA ILE A 59 3.65 -4.82 2.00
C ILE A 59 3.80 -3.38 2.46
N SER A 60 2.74 -2.62 2.31
CA SER A 60 2.62 -1.25 2.79
C SER A 60 1.58 -1.16 3.89
N ILE A 61 1.91 -0.48 4.98
CA ILE A 61 1.05 -0.33 6.15
C ILE A 61 0.94 1.16 6.46
N LEU A 62 -0.28 1.64 6.65
CA LEU A 62 -0.54 2.99 7.14
C LEU A 62 -1.00 2.91 8.61
N LEU A 63 -0.19 3.44 9.49
CA LEU A 63 -0.48 3.58 10.92
C LEU A 63 -0.95 5.01 11.17
N THR A 64 -2.17 5.19 11.61
CA THR A 64 -2.82 6.51 11.70
C THR A 64 -2.95 7.04 13.14
N GLY A 65 -2.44 6.30 14.14
CA GLY A 65 -2.61 6.70 15.54
C GLY A 65 -4.08 6.93 15.87
N ASP A 66 -4.35 8.02 16.54
CA ASP A 66 -5.70 8.46 16.91
C ASP A 66 -6.09 9.75 16.16
N VAL A 67 -5.54 9.94 14.95
CA VAL A 67 -5.76 11.13 14.13
C VAL A 67 -7.23 11.35 13.83
N GLU A 68 -7.69 12.58 14.00
CA GLU A 68 -9.07 13.04 13.75
C GLU A 68 -9.09 14.47 13.19
N GLY A 69 -10.23 14.87 12.68
CA GLY A 69 -10.54 16.26 12.32
C GLY A 69 -9.53 16.88 11.37
N GLU A 70 -8.88 17.99 11.81
CA GLU A 70 -7.89 18.70 11.00
C GLU A 70 -6.66 17.87 10.68
N GLY A 71 -6.17 17.04 11.62
CA GLY A 71 -5.06 16.16 11.39
C GLY A 71 -5.35 15.14 10.30
N GLU A 72 -6.54 14.55 10.28
CA GLU A 72 -6.96 13.62 9.23
C GLU A 72 -7.06 14.33 7.87
N ARG A 73 -7.52 15.58 7.83
CA ARG A 73 -7.55 16.38 6.59
C ARG A 73 -6.14 16.60 6.03
N GLN A 74 -5.19 16.99 6.89
CA GLN A 74 -3.79 17.18 6.47
C GLN A 74 -3.15 15.89 5.99
N LEU A 75 -3.38 14.78 6.70
CA LEU A 75 -2.95 13.46 6.26
C LEU A 75 -3.54 13.09 4.90
N THR A 76 -4.82 13.37 4.68
CA THR A 76 -5.53 13.14 3.41
C THR A 76 -4.87 13.90 2.26
N GLN A 77 -4.59 15.19 2.45
CA GLN A 77 -3.90 16.02 1.45
C GLN A 77 -2.50 15.49 1.16
N LYS A 78 -1.78 15.03 2.19
CA LYS A 78 -0.45 14.43 2.01
C LYS A 78 -0.50 13.15 1.18
N LEU A 79 -1.49 12.28 1.41
CA LEU A 79 -1.70 11.07 0.64
C LEU A 79 -2.05 11.37 -0.82
N GLN A 80 -2.87 12.38 -1.08
CA GLN A 80 -3.19 12.86 -2.43
C GLN A 80 -1.94 13.35 -3.16
N ALA A 81 -1.13 14.18 -2.52
CA ALA A 81 0.12 14.68 -3.09
C ALA A 81 1.11 13.54 -3.41
N LEU A 82 1.17 12.50 -2.58
CA LEU A 82 1.98 11.31 -2.86
C LEU A 82 1.47 10.53 -4.06
N GLN A 83 0.16 10.39 -4.23
CA GLN A 83 -0.43 9.76 -5.42
C GLN A 83 -0.12 10.54 -6.71
N GLU A 84 -0.26 11.87 -6.66
CA GLU A 84 0.03 12.74 -7.80
C GLU A 84 1.51 12.69 -8.18
N SER A 85 2.41 12.75 -7.20
CA SER A 85 3.85 12.68 -7.46
C SER A 85 4.28 11.35 -8.08
N GLN A 86 3.67 10.24 -7.67
CA GLN A 86 3.92 8.93 -8.26
C GLN A 86 3.42 8.86 -9.72
N SER A 87 2.21 9.37 -9.98
CA SER A 87 1.65 9.37 -11.33
C SER A 87 2.48 10.22 -12.31
N LEU A 88 3.02 11.35 -11.86
CA LEU A 88 3.92 12.19 -12.64
C LEU A 88 5.26 11.49 -12.92
N GLN A 89 5.82 10.80 -11.94
CA GLN A 89 7.08 10.08 -12.07
C GLN A 89 6.94 8.89 -13.03
N GLU A 90 5.82 8.16 -12.97
CA GLU A 90 5.49 7.11 -13.93
C GLU A 90 5.33 7.66 -15.35
N SER A 91 4.63 8.78 -15.52
CA SER A 91 4.44 9.43 -16.82
C SER A 91 5.78 9.86 -17.43
N ARG A 92 6.70 10.42 -16.65
CA ARG A 92 8.05 10.78 -17.10
C ARG A 92 8.86 9.56 -17.53
N SER A 93 8.87 8.51 -16.75
CA SER A 93 9.61 7.28 -17.08
C SER A 93 9.07 6.60 -18.35
N LEU A 94 7.77 6.69 -18.61
CA LEU A 94 7.16 6.22 -19.85
C LEU A 94 7.57 7.05 -21.06
N GLN A 95 7.65 8.38 -20.90
CA GLN A 95 8.07 9.28 -21.96
C GLN A 95 9.55 9.09 -22.31
N GLU A 96 10.43 8.92 -21.31
CA GLU A 96 11.84 8.59 -21.52
C GLU A 96 12.02 7.24 -22.23
N SER A 97 11.24 6.24 -21.83
CA SER A 97 11.29 4.92 -22.48
C SER A 97 10.86 4.98 -23.95
N ARG A 98 9.86 5.82 -24.30
CA ARG A 98 9.42 6.04 -25.68
C ARG A 98 10.49 6.75 -26.51
N SER A 99 11.09 7.80 -25.98
CA SER A 99 12.14 8.54 -26.69
C SER A 99 13.39 7.70 -26.97
N LEU A 100 13.76 6.82 -26.04
CA LEU A 100 14.85 5.86 -26.24
C LEU A 100 14.50 4.80 -27.30
N GLN A 101 13.24 4.37 -27.37
CA GLN A 101 12.78 3.40 -28.37
C GLN A 101 12.71 4.03 -29.77
N GLU A 102 12.22 5.28 -29.90
CA GLU A 102 12.24 6.04 -31.15
C GLU A 102 13.66 6.30 -31.65
N SER A 103 14.59 6.59 -30.76
CA SER A 103 16.02 6.75 -31.12
C SER A 103 16.67 5.45 -31.59
N ARG A 104 16.25 4.29 -31.08
CA ARG A 104 16.71 2.97 -31.54
C ARG A 104 16.09 2.54 -32.86
N SER A 105 14.80 2.83 -33.09
CA SER A 105 14.11 2.49 -34.35
C SER A 105 14.64 3.27 -35.55
N LEU A 106 15.21 4.44 -35.34
CA LEU A 106 15.90 5.21 -36.38
C LEU A 106 17.27 4.60 -36.77
N GLN A 107 17.82 3.72 -35.93
CA GLN A 107 19.12 3.07 -36.18
C GLN A 107 19.02 1.65 -36.76
N GLU A 108 17.86 0.98 -36.62
CA GLU A 108 17.65 -0.39 -37.10
C GLU A 108 16.43 -0.48 -38.03
N SER A 109 16.65 -0.25 -39.33
CA SER A 109 15.70 -0.62 -40.36
C SER A 109 15.80 -2.12 -40.65
N GLN A 110 15.03 -2.95 -39.91
CA GLN A 110 14.60 -4.28 -40.40
C GLN A 110 13.53 -4.92 -39.51
N SER A 111 12.30 -4.90 -40.07
CA SER A 111 11.31 -6.00 -40.21
C SER A 111 10.89 -6.90 -39.05
N LEU A 112 9.58 -7.03 -38.86
CA LEU A 112 8.78 -8.16 -38.32
C LEU A 112 8.87 -8.53 -36.80
N GLN A 113 9.92 -8.24 -36.09
CA GLN A 113 9.99 -8.42 -34.63
C GLN A 113 9.39 -7.25 -33.82
N GLU A 114 9.17 -6.12 -34.48
CA GLU A 114 8.62 -4.90 -33.84
C GLU A 114 7.19 -5.06 -33.34
N SER A 115 6.35 -5.80 -34.05
CA SER A 115 4.92 -5.90 -33.71
C SER A 115 4.68 -6.69 -32.42
N GLN A 116 5.46 -7.70 -32.11
CA GLN A 116 5.30 -8.51 -30.89
C GLN A 116 5.93 -7.84 -29.68
N SER A 117 7.08 -7.19 -29.83
CA SER A 117 7.74 -6.46 -28.75
C SER A 117 6.94 -5.21 -28.35
N LEU A 118 6.35 -4.50 -29.31
CA LEU A 118 5.44 -3.37 -29.07
C LEU A 118 4.16 -3.80 -28.34
N GLN A 119 3.57 -4.93 -28.73
CA GLN A 119 2.37 -5.44 -28.03
C GLN A 119 2.69 -5.90 -26.61
N LEU A 120 3.83 -6.55 -26.39
CA LEU A 120 4.27 -6.95 -25.05
C LEU A 120 4.59 -5.74 -24.19
N THR A 121 5.31 -4.75 -24.74
CA THR A 121 5.63 -3.50 -24.06
C THR A 121 4.36 -2.74 -23.70
N ARG A 122 3.39 -2.66 -24.61
CA ARG A 122 2.09 -2.02 -24.37
C ARG A 122 1.28 -2.74 -23.29
N ARG A 123 1.23 -4.07 -23.27
CA ARG A 123 0.60 -4.86 -22.20
C ARG A 123 1.29 -4.68 -20.85
N LEU A 124 2.62 -4.64 -20.82
CA LEU A 124 3.38 -4.39 -19.60
C LEU A 124 3.21 -2.95 -19.10
N GLN A 125 3.04 -1.98 -20.00
CA GLN A 125 2.72 -0.58 -19.70
C GLN A 125 1.30 -0.44 -19.16
N GLU A 126 0.32 -1.11 -19.75
CA GLU A 126 -1.07 -1.12 -19.28
C GLU A 126 -1.20 -1.77 -17.89
N GLN A 127 -0.38 -2.79 -17.59
CA GLN A 127 -0.32 -3.41 -16.26
C GLN A 127 0.48 -2.57 -15.24
N ARG A 128 1.47 -1.78 -15.66
CA ARG A 128 2.23 -0.87 -14.79
C ARG A 128 1.52 0.45 -14.53
N GLY A 129 0.79 0.98 -15.52
CA GLY A 129 0.11 2.29 -15.47
C GLY A 129 -1.09 2.38 -14.50
N GLN A 130 -1.37 1.33 -13.72
CA GLN A 130 -2.46 1.31 -12.74
C GLN A 130 -2.02 1.11 -11.29
N ARG A 131 -0.74 1.24 -10.96
CA ARG A 131 -0.33 1.22 -9.56
C ARG A 131 -0.57 2.59 -8.91
N LYS A 132 -1.84 2.95 -8.70
CA LYS A 132 -2.20 4.00 -7.76
C LYS A 132 -1.49 3.73 -6.43
N PHE A 133 -1.01 4.77 -5.78
CA PHE A 133 -0.60 4.68 -4.39
C PHE A 133 -1.70 3.91 -3.65
N ARG A 134 -1.33 2.84 -3.01
CA ARG A 134 -2.24 1.95 -2.33
C ARG A 134 -1.60 1.49 -1.04
N VAL A 135 -2.38 1.47 0.01
CA VAL A 135 -2.02 0.91 1.28
C VAL A 135 -2.53 -0.53 1.35
N ASP A 136 -1.65 -1.50 1.61
CA ASP A 136 -2.11 -2.89 1.77
C ASP A 136 -2.88 -3.06 3.08
N ILE A 137 -2.41 -2.44 4.16
CA ILE A 137 -3.05 -2.50 5.47
C ILE A 137 -3.19 -1.10 6.06
N LEU A 138 -4.40 -0.74 6.42
CA LEU A 138 -4.72 0.44 7.21
C LEU A 138 -4.96 0.04 8.67
N LYS A 139 -4.20 0.58 9.62
CA LYS A 139 -4.63 0.62 11.01
C LYS A 139 -5.65 1.76 11.13
N VAL A 140 -6.90 1.42 11.38
CA VAL A 140 -8.00 2.39 11.50
C VAL A 140 -7.71 3.35 12.65
N ALA A 141 -7.90 4.64 12.39
CA ALA A 141 -7.61 5.69 13.34
C ALA A 141 -8.52 5.61 14.58
N HIS A 142 -8.00 6.04 15.71
CA HIS A 142 -8.69 6.20 16.98
C HIS A 142 -9.62 5.03 17.31
N HIS A 143 -9.09 3.81 17.17
CA HIS A 143 -9.79 2.55 17.49
C HIS A 143 -11.13 2.33 16.76
N GLY A 144 -11.39 3.08 15.69
CA GLY A 144 -12.68 3.10 14.99
C GLY A 144 -13.66 4.10 15.58
N SER A 145 -13.18 5.25 16.07
CA SER A 145 -14.00 6.39 16.44
C SER A 145 -14.90 6.83 15.28
N GLY A 146 -16.11 7.28 15.57
CA GLY A 146 -17.05 7.82 14.57
C GLY A 146 -16.55 9.09 13.89
N TYR A 147 -15.57 9.76 14.47
CA TYR A 147 -14.99 11.02 13.99
C TYR A 147 -13.69 10.85 13.20
N SER A 148 -13.22 9.63 13.01
CA SER A 148 -12.00 9.29 12.29
C SER A 148 -12.26 8.39 11.09
N THR A 149 -11.26 8.23 10.23
CA THR A 149 -11.33 7.37 9.04
C THR A 149 -12.53 7.77 8.14
N GLY A 150 -12.53 9.04 7.78
CA GLY A 150 -13.62 9.69 7.03
C GLY A 150 -13.72 9.23 5.57
N THR A 151 -14.85 9.58 4.95
CA THR A 151 -15.12 9.27 3.53
C THR A 151 -14.13 9.93 2.58
N GLU A 152 -13.56 11.09 2.94
CA GLU A 152 -12.55 11.79 2.13
C GLU A 152 -11.15 11.17 2.28
N PHE A 153 -10.87 10.55 3.43
CA PHE A 153 -9.60 9.90 3.72
C PHE A 153 -9.44 8.54 3.01
N LEU A 154 -10.51 7.74 2.94
CA LEU A 154 -10.45 6.38 2.40
C LEU A 154 -10.02 6.29 0.93
N PRO A 155 -10.50 7.16 -0.01
CA PRO A 155 -10.09 7.08 -1.40
C PRO A 155 -8.60 7.33 -1.65
N PRO A 156 -7.92 8.35 -1.09
CA PRO A 156 -6.49 8.52 -1.26
C PRO A 156 -5.65 7.49 -0.50
N ALA A 157 -6.10 6.96 0.63
CA ALA A 157 -5.44 5.85 1.31
C ALA A 157 -5.59 4.54 0.52
N SER A 158 -6.74 4.34 -0.12
CA SER A 158 -7.09 3.17 -0.94
C SER A 158 -6.66 1.84 -0.31
N PRO A 159 -7.05 1.53 0.94
CA PRO A 159 -6.55 0.37 1.64
C PRO A 159 -7.11 -0.94 1.09
N ALA A 160 -6.26 -1.97 1.01
CA ALA A 160 -6.70 -3.31 0.66
C ALA A 160 -7.43 -4.00 1.80
N THR A 161 -7.03 -3.68 3.04
CA THR A 161 -7.56 -4.27 4.27
C THR A 161 -7.42 -3.26 5.40
N ALA A 162 -8.39 -3.22 6.31
CA ALA A 162 -8.34 -2.41 7.51
C ALA A 162 -8.21 -3.28 8.77
N ILE A 163 -7.44 -2.80 9.76
CA ILE A 163 -7.32 -3.41 11.08
C ILE A 163 -7.81 -2.41 12.12
N ILE A 164 -8.75 -2.84 12.94
CA ILE A 164 -9.30 -2.07 14.04
C ILE A 164 -8.73 -2.66 15.35
N SER A 165 -8.01 -1.83 16.10
CA SER A 165 -7.42 -2.22 17.39
C SER A 165 -8.28 -1.67 18.52
N CYS A 166 -9.17 -2.46 19.07
CA CYS A 166 -9.97 -2.10 20.24
C CYS A 166 -10.26 -3.34 21.11
N GLY A 167 -10.59 -3.11 22.37
CA GLY A 167 -11.00 -4.18 23.28
C GLY A 167 -12.47 -4.54 23.07
N ARG A 168 -12.82 -5.80 23.34
CA ARG A 168 -14.21 -6.22 23.45
C ARG A 168 -14.84 -5.53 24.67
N ASN A 169 -16.05 -5.04 24.54
CA ASN A 169 -16.78 -4.34 25.62
C ASN A 169 -16.04 -3.11 26.18
N ASN A 170 -15.30 -2.38 25.29
CA ASN A 170 -14.67 -1.13 25.73
C ASN A 170 -15.72 -0.06 26.05
N SER A 171 -15.41 0.83 27.00
CA SER A 171 -16.33 1.85 27.48
C SER A 171 -16.62 2.97 26.47
N TYR A 172 -15.82 3.08 25.42
CA TYR A 172 -15.97 4.10 24.38
C TYR A 172 -16.93 3.69 23.27
N GLY A 173 -17.36 2.43 23.24
CA GLY A 173 -18.23 1.87 22.20
C GLY A 173 -17.54 1.66 20.86
N HIS A 174 -16.19 1.67 20.82
CA HIS A 174 -15.43 1.42 19.60
C HIS A 174 -15.45 -0.04 19.16
N PRO A 175 -15.49 -0.33 17.85
CA PRO A 175 -15.62 0.63 16.75
C PRO A 175 -17.05 1.14 16.62
N HIS A 176 -17.23 2.42 16.28
CA HIS A 176 -18.54 3.00 16.01
C HIS A 176 -19.11 2.48 14.69
N VAL A 177 -20.43 2.37 14.64
CA VAL A 177 -21.14 1.86 13.46
C VAL A 177 -20.89 2.71 12.20
N GLU A 178 -20.74 4.01 12.37
CA GLU A 178 -20.45 4.96 11.28
C GLU A 178 -19.11 4.65 10.61
N THR A 179 -18.10 4.28 11.38
CA THR A 179 -16.78 3.92 10.84
C THR A 179 -16.83 2.58 10.10
N LEU A 180 -17.56 1.61 10.66
CA LEU A 180 -17.77 0.32 9.98
C LEU A 180 -18.51 0.52 8.66
N GLN A 181 -19.56 1.33 8.65
CA GLN A 181 -20.34 1.63 7.44
C GLN A 181 -19.48 2.28 6.37
N ARG A 182 -18.61 3.27 6.72
CA ARG A 182 -17.67 3.89 5.77
C ARG A 182 -16.70 2.89 5.15
N LEU A 183 -16.20 1.94 5.93
CA LEU A 183 -15.34 0.87 5.42
C LEU A 183 -16.08 -0.07 4.48
N GLU A 184 -17.33 -0.42 4.80
CA GLU A 184 -18.20 -1.27 3.96
C GLU A 184 -18.57 -0.58 2.65
N ASP A 185 -18.96 0.70 2.69
CA ASP A 185 -19.27 1.52 1.52
C ASP A 185 -18.05 1.66 0.60
N ALA A 186 -16.86 1.79 1.17
CA ALA A 186 -15.60 1.79 0.46
C ALA A 186 -15.16 0.38 0.00
N ARG A 187 -15.89 -0.67 0.34
CA ARG A 187 -15.56 -2.09 0.07
C ARG A 187 -14.20 -2.51 0.62
N VAL A 188 -13.84 -1.98 1.78
CA VAL A 188 -12.60 -2.32 2.49
C VAL A 188 -12.90 -3.40 3.52
N PRO A 189 -12.42 -4.63 3.34
CA PRO A 189 -12.54 -5.66 4.36
C PRO A 189 -11.80 -5.26 5.62
N TRP A 190 -12.40 -5.50 6.78
CA TRP A 190 -11.80 -5.13 8.05
C TRP A 190 -11.79 -6.28 9.07
N TYR A 191 -10.81 -6.22 9.99
CA TYR A 191 -10.62 -7.20 11.05
C TYR A 191 -10.36 -6.48 12.37
N GLY A 192 -11.09 -6.87 13.42
CA GLY A 192 -10.98 -6.25 14.74
C GLY A 192 -10.24 -7.14 15.75
N THR A 193 -9.37 -6.56 16.57
CA THR A 193 -8.73 -7.30 17.67
C THR A 193 -9.73 -7.80 18.71
N MET A 194 -10.90 -7.19 18.81
CA MET A 194 -12.00 -7.66 19.67
C MET A 194 -12.52 -9.04 19.25
N ASP A 195 -12.40 -9.44 17.96
CA ASP A 195 -12.88 -10.73 17.46
C ASP A 195 -11.77 -11.76 17.35
N TYR A 196 -10.59 -11.32 16.93
CA TYR A 196 -9.48 -12.20 16.53
C TYR A 196 -8.31 -12.20 17.52
N GLY A 197 -8.35 -11.37 18.58
CA GLY A 197 -7.19 -11.16 19.46
C GLY A 197 -6.04 -10.46 18.71
N ALA A 198 -4.81 -10.92 18.94
CA ALA A 198 -3.68 -10.41 18.18
C ALA A 198 -3.82 -10.76 16.68
N LEU A 199 -3.56 -9.77 15.82
CA LEU A 199 -3.52 -9.93 14.39
C LEU A 199 -2.06 -9.91 13.92
N THR A 200 -1.66 -10.94 13.19
CA THR A 200 -0.30 -11.07 12.64
C THR A 200 -0.34 -11.05 11.13
N VAL A 201 0.50 -10.22 10.54
CA VAL A 201 0.71 -10.17 9.09
C VAL A 201 2.03 -10.83 8.76
N ASN A 202 1.99 -11.90 7.99
CA ASN A 202 3.17 -12.56 7.47
C ASN A 202 3.37 -12.16 6.01
N VAL A 203 4.57 -11.72 5.68
CA VAL A 203 4.97 -11.31 4.34
C VAL A 203 5.99 -12.30 3.81
N ASP A 204 5.69 -12.96 2.70
CA ASP A 204 6.60 -13.89 2.05
C ASP A 204 6.61 -13.65 0.52
N SER A 205 7.38 -14.44 -0.21
CA SER A 205 7.48 -14.34 -1.67
C SER A 205 6.17 -14.68 -2.41
N HIS A 206 5.19 -15.27 -1.73
CA HIS A 206 3.90 -15.67 -2.28
C HIS A 206 2.79 -14.66 -1.96
N GLY A 207 3.10 -13.63 -1.18
CA GLY A 207 2.17 -12.57 -0.80
C GLY A 207 2.04 -12.36 0.71
N ASN A 208 0.93 -11.72 1.09
CA ASN A 208 0.66 -11.35 2.47
C ASN A 208 -0.42 -12.24 3.06
N ARG A 209 -0.25 -12.68 4.29
CA ARG A 209 -1.24 -13.48 5.02
C ARG A 209 -1.55 -12.84 6.36
N LEU A 210 -2.82 -12.51 6.58
CA LEU A 210 -3.32 -12.06 7.87
C LEU A 210 -3.81 -13.27 8.68
N ARG A 211 -3.39 -13.36 9.94
CA ARG A 211 -3.83 -14.40 10.87
C ARG A 211 -4.27 -13.78 12.18
N GLY A 212 -5.42 -14.19 12.68
CA GLY A 212 -5.87 -13.91 14.04
C GLY A 212 -5.37 -14.97 15.03
N TYR A 213 -5.10 -14.57 16.27
CA TYR A 213 -4.76 -15.48 17.36
C TYR A 213 -5.96 -16.30 17.81
N LEU A 214 -7.12 -15.64 17.91
CA LEU A 214 -8.39 -16.31 18.23
C LEU A 214 -9.08 -16.75 16.94
N ARG A 215 -9.69 -17.94 16.93
CA ARG A 215 -10.63 -18.32 15.87
C ARG A 215 -11.97 -17.67 16.15
N ARG A 216 -12.57 -17.04 15.16
CA ARG A 216 -13.96 -16.57 15.24
C ARG A 216 -14.83 -17.81 15.53
N LYS A 217 -15.56 -17.77 16.66
CA LYS A 217 -16.57 -18.79 16.99
C LYS A 217 -17.80 -18.62 16.12
#